data_79d49fe7eb925ace17e3b7c70940b168
#
_entry.id   79d49fe7eb925ace17e3b7c70940b168
#
_cell.length_a   1.000
_cell.length_b   1.000
_cell.length_c   1.000
_cell.angle_alpha   90.00
_cell.angle_beta   90.00
_cell.angle_gamma   90.00
#
_symmetry.space_group_name_H-M   'P 1'
#
loop_
_entity.id
_entity.type
_entity.pdbx_description
1 polymer ?
#
loop_
_entity_poly.entity_id
_entity_poly.type
_entity_poly.pdbx_seq_one_letter_code
_entity_poly.pdbx_strand_id
1 'polypeptide(L)'
;MAKKESVQKRLQKVRAPRIQLTYDVEIGDAIEQKELPFVVGVLGDFSGNPETPLARPKDRKFVSLDRDNFDEVMAAMTPRATYRVANALTGEGEFGVTLNFQSLEDFGPEALIR
;
A
#
# COMPACT_ATOMS: atom_id res chain seq x y z
N MET A 1 22.50 17.68 -20.01
CA MET A 1 21.78 17.23 -18.81
C MET A 1 20.51 16.52 -19.25
N ALA A 2 20.40 15.24 -18.87
CA ALA A 2 19.18 14.50 -19.23
C ALA A 2 17.98 15.09 -18.49
N LYS A 3 16.91 15.36 -19.22
CA LYS A 3 15.67 15.78 -18.61
C LYS A 3 15.14 14.64 -17.75
N LYS A 4 14.87 14.94 -16.51
CA LYS A 4 14.24 13.99 -15.61
C LYS A 4 12.82 13.72 -16.12
N GLU A 5 12.55 12.46 -16.44
CA GLU A 5 11.21 12.08 -16.87
C GLU A 5 10.21 12.26 -15.74
N SER A 6 8.99 12.66 -16.09
CA SER A 6 7.91 12.72 -15.11
C SER A 6 7.59 11.31 -14.60
N VAL A 7 7.10 11.22 -13.39
CA VAL A 7 6.71 9.93 -12.80
C VAL A 7 5.69 9.23 -13.69
N GLN A 8 4.77 9.99 -14.29
CA GLN A 8 3.74 9.42 -15.17
C GLN A 8 4.34 8.82 -16.43
N LYS A 9 5.33 9.47 -17.05
CA LYS A 9 6.01 8.92 -18.23
C LYS A 9 6.77 7.66 -17.89
N ARG A 10 7.42 7.59 -16.74
CA ARG A 10 8.09 6.38 -16.29
C ARG A 10 7.11 5.23 -16.06
N LEU A 11 5.94 5.54 -15.49
CA LEU A 11 4.90 4.54 -15.29
C LEU A 11 4.32 4.03 -16.59
N GLN A 12 4.22 4.88 -17.62
CA GLN A 12 3.78 4.46 -18.95
C GLN A 12 4.73 3.47 -19.60
N LYS A 13 6.03 3.58 -19.35
CA LYS A 13 7.03 2.62 -19.83
C LYS A 13 6.90 1.27 -19.13
N VAL A 14 6.52 1.26 -17.88
CA VAL A 14 6.42 0.04 -17.05
C VAL A 14 5.05 -0.62 -17.19
N ARG A 15 4.01 0.19 -17.33
CA ARG A 15 2.63 -0.27 -17.39
C ARG A 15 1.91 0.35 -18.57
N ALA A 16 1.82 -0.36 -19.65
CA ALA A 16 1.00 0.04 -20.80
C ALA A 16 -0.29 -0.77 -20.79
N PRO A 17 -1.40 -0.25 -21.33
CA PRO A 17 -1.61 1.16 -21.70
C PRO A 17 -2.02 2.02 -20.50
N ARG A 18 -1.63 3.26 -20.52
CA ARG A 18 -2.06 4.24 -19.55
C ARG A 18 -2.81 5.37 -20.26
N ILE A 19 -3.89 5.81 -19.64
CA ILE A 19 -4.65 6.95 -20.15
C ILE A 19 -3.96 8.23 -19.70
N GLN A 20 -3.62 9.09 -20.65
CA GLN A 20 -3.14 10.41 -20.37
C GLN A 20 -4.32 11.38 -20.37
N LEU A 21 -4.44 12.14 -19.29
CA LEU A 21 -5.44 13.19 -19.18
C LEU A 21 -4.74 14.53 -19.26
N THR A 22 -5.12 15.32 -20.24
CA THR A 22 -4.63 16.69 -20.38
C THR A 22 -5.79 17.66 -20.30
N TYR A 23 -5.53 18.86 -19.83
CA TYR A 23 -6.51 19.90 -19.80
C TYR A 23 -5.85 21.25 -20.05
N ASP A 24 -6.60 22.16 -20.61
CA ASP A 24 -6.13 23.51 -20.86
C ASP A 24 -6.48 24.40 -19.67
N VAL A 25 -5.49 25.09 -19.16
CA VAL A 25 -5.66 26.04 -18.07
C VAL A 25 -5.45 27.44 -18.63
N GLU A 26 -6.47 28.28 -18.50
CA GLU A 26 -6.37 29.67 -18.88
C GLU A 26 -5.85 30.50 -17.71
N ILE A 27 -4.68 31.12 -17.89
CA ILE A 27 -4.05 31.97 -16.90
C ILE A 27 -3.89 33.35 -17.52
N GLY A 28 -4.79 34.28 -17.18
CA GLY A 28 -4.83 35.59 -17.82
C GLY A 28 -5.13 35.47 -19.32
N ASP A 29 -4.20 35.95 -20.17
CA ASP A 29 -4.34 35.87 -21.62
C ASP A 29 -3.63 34.63 -22.23
N ALA A 30 -3.05 33.76 -21.38
CA ALA A 30 -2.32 32.58 -21.83
C ALA A 30 -3.08 31.32 -21.51
N ILE A 31 -3.03 30.36 -22.44
CA ILE A 31 -3.57 29.02 -22.25
C ILE A 31 -2.38 28.09 -22.05
N GLU A 32 -2.37 27.37 -20.94
CA GLU A 32 -1.34 26.38 -20.62
C GLU A 32 -1.93 24.99 -20.59
N GLN A 33 -1.34 24.07 -21.35
CA GLN A 33 -1.69 22.66 -21.28
C GLN A 33 -0.96 22.01 -20.13
N LYS A 34 -1.71 21.35 -19.24
CA LYS A 34 -1.14 20.58 -18.14
C LYS A 34 -1.60 19.15 -18.23
N GLU A 35 -0.66 18.23 -18.05
CA GLU A 35 -0.94 16.82 -17.95
C GLU A 35 -1.31 16.48 -16.51
N LEU A 36 -2.50 15.89 -16.34
CA LEU A 36 -2.93 15.43 -15.01
C LEU A 36 -2.30 14.09 -14.72
N PRO A 37 -1.61 13.94 -13.57
CA PRO A 37 -1.07 12.63 -13.21
C PRO A 37 -2.20 11.65 -12.92
N PHE A 38 -2.07 10.43 -13.44
CA PHE A 38 -2.99 9.36 -13.09
C PHE A 38 -2.44 8.65 -11.86
N VAL A 39 -3.07 8.91 -10.73
CA VAL A 39 -2.66 8.37 -9.44
C VAL A 39 -3.84 7.63 -8.82
N VAL A 40 -3.59 6.43 -8.34
CA VAL A 40 -4.59 5.62 -7.65
C VAL A 40 -4.29 5.63 -6.16
N GLY A 41 -5.27 6.03 -5.36
CA GLY A 41 -5.19 5.92 -3.91
C GLY A 41 -5.99 4.72 -3.43
N VAL A 42 -5.43 3.97 -2.51
CA VAL A 42 -6.09 2.82 -1.89
C VAL A 42 -6.26 3.10 -0.41
N LEU A 43 -7.49 3.01 0.06
CA LEU A 43 -7.84 3.22 1.46
C LEU A 43 -8.41 1.92 2.02
N GLY A 44 -7.94 1.52 3.17
CA GLY A 44 -8.41 0.31 3.80
C GLY A 44 -7.79 0.11 5.18
N ASP A 45 -8.19 -0.95 5.82
CA ASP A 45 -7.59 -1.38 7.08
C ASP A 45 -6.45 -2.35 6.76
N PHE A 46 -5.23 -1.83 6.77
CA PHE A 46 -4.05 -2.62 6.46
C PHE A 46 -3.23 -2.99 7.69
N SER A 47 -3.65 -2.56 8.87
CA SER A 47 -2.92 -2.82 10.11
C SER A 47 -3.56 -3.89 10.98
N GLY A 48 -4.84 -4.13 10.82
CA GLY A 48 -5.57 -5.15 11.57
C GLY A 48 -5.69 -4.82 13.05
N ASN A 49 -4.95 -5.55 13.88
CA ASN A 49 -4.91 -5.36 15.33
C ASN A 49 -3.54 -4.80 15.74
N PRO A 50 -3.26 -3.51 15.50
CA PRO A 50 -1.93 -2.96 15.79
C PRO A 50 -1.64 -2.89 17.29
N GLU A 51 -0.38 -3.11 17.67
CA GLU A 51 0.04 -2.97 19.07
C GLU A 51 -0.01 -1.52 19.51
N THR A 52 0.35 -0.62 18.61
CA THR A 52 0.33 0.81 18.84
C THR A 52 -0.85 1.43 18.10
N PRO A 53 -1.70 2.22 18.77
CA PRO A 53 -2.81 2.87 18.08
C PRO A 53 -2.33 3.71 16.89
N LEU A 54 -3.08 3.63 15.81
CA LEU A 54 -2.79 4.42 14.63
C LEU A 54 -3.12 5.90 14.86
N ALA A 55 -2.44 6.76 14.14
CA ALA A 55 -2.76 8.18 14.14
C ALA A 55 -4.19 8.40 13.62
N ARG A 56 -4.78 9.53 14.01
CA ARG A 56 -6.11 9.89 13.50
C ARG A 56 -6.07 10.03 11.97
N PRO A 57 -7.15 9.70 11.26
CA PRO A 57 -7.15 9.76 9.80
C PRO A 57 -6.64 11.08 9.22
N LYS A 58 -6.94 12.20 9.86
CA LYS A 58 -6.49 13.51 9.41
C LYS A 58 -4.98 13.72 9.53
N ASP A 59 -4.33 12.97 10.41
CA ASP A 59 -2.89 13.07 10.66
C ASP A 59 -2.11 12.01 9.89
N ARG A 60 -2.79 11.10 9.21
CA ARG A 60 -2.15 10.07 8.40
C ARG A 60 -1.74 10.62 7.05
N LYS A 61 -0.63 10.11 6.53
CA LYS A 61 -0.12 10.51 5.23
C LYS A 61 -0.19 9.33 4.27
N PHE A 62 -0.39 9.64 3.00
CA PHE A 62 -0.27 8.64 1.96
C PHE A 62 1.18 8.24 1.77
N VAL A 63 1.39 6.96 1.57
CA VAL A 63 2.70 6.40 1.29
C VAL A 63 2.73 5.96 -0.17
N SER A 64 3.76 6.37 -0.89
CA SER A 64 3.96 5.94 -2.26
C SER A 64 4.45 4.49 -2.28
N LEU A 65 3.74 3.65 -3.01
CA LEU A 65 3.99 2.22 -3.05
C LEU A 65 4.39 1.78 -4.45
N ASP A 66 5.47 1.01 -4.56
CA ASP A 66 5.90 0.37 -5.79
C ASP A 66 6.38 -1.06 -5.50
N ARG A 67 6.85 -1.76 -6.53
CA ARG A 67 7.31 -3.13 -6.35
C ARG A 67 8.60 -3.24 -5.55
N ASP A 68 9.44 -2.22 -5.61
CA ASP A 68 10.74 -2.25 -4.95
C ASP A 68 10.66 -1.95 -3.46
N ASN A 69 9.68 -1.15 -3.03
CA ASN A 69 9.53 -0.77 -1.63
C ASN A 69 8.36 -1.46 -0.92
N PHE A 70 7.69 -2.40 -1.57
CA PHE A 70 6.48 -3.04 -1.03
C PHE A 70 6.73 -3.68 0.34
N ASP A 71 7.78 -4.46 0.46
CA ASP A 71 8.09 -5.15 1.71
C ASP A 71 8.52 -4.18 2.81
N GLU A 72 9.28 -3.13 2.46
CA GLU A 72 9.65 -2.09 3.42
C GLU A 72 8.43 -1.35 3.96
N VAL A 73 7.49 -1.01 3.07
CA VAL A 73 6.25 -0.33 3.48
C VAL A 73 5.41 -1.26 4.34
N MET A 74 5.29 -2.52 3.97
CA MET A 74 4.54 -3.49 4.76
C MET A 74 5.15 -3.66 6.15
N ALA A 75 6.47 -3.81 6.24
CA ALA A 75 7.15 -3.94 7.52
C ALA A 75 6.95 -2.69 8.40
N ALA A 76 6.96 -1.49 7.79
CA ALA A 76 6.74 -0.24 8.50
C ALA A 76 5.29 -0.10 9.01
N MET A 77 4.33 -0.64 8.27
CA MET A 77 2.93 -0.64 8.68
C MET A 77 2.64 -1.65 9.80
N THR A 78 3.50 -2.63 9.96
CA THR A 78 3.38 -3.69 10.96
C THR A 78 1.98 -4.31 11.02
N PRO A 79 1.48 -4.89 9.90
CA PRO A 79 0.18 -5.55 9.91
C PRO A 79 0.19 -6.70 10.92
N ARG A 80 -0.86 -6.80 11.69
CA ARG A 80 -0.94 -7.79 12.76
C ARG A 80 -2.36 -8.31 12.87
N ALA A 81 -2.50 -9.61 13.04
CA ALA A 81 -3.78 -10.22 13.32
C ALA A 81 -3.68 -11.01 14.64
N THR A 82 -4.63 -10.77 15.51
CA THR A 82 -4.73 -11.47 16.79
C THR A 82 -6.15 -11.97 16.96
N TYR A 83 -6.29 -13.27 17.13
CA TYR A 83 -7.60 -13.89 17.28
C TYR A 83 -7.49 -15.22 18.02
N ARG A 84 -8.64 -15.79 18.35
CA ARG A 84 -8.71 -17.09 19.01
C ARG A 84 -9.31 -18.11 18.04
N VAL A 85 -8.76 -19.29 18.06
CA VAL A 85 -9.22 -20.40 17.21
C VAL A 85 -9.44 -21.63 18.05
N ALA A 86 -10.33 -22.50 17.58
CA ALA A 86 -10.54 -23.77 18.20
C ALA A 86 -9.26 -24.63 18.12
N ASN A 87 -8.92 -25.29 19.22
CA ASN A 87 -7.74 -26.13 19.27
C ASN A 87 -8.02 -27.50 18.62
N ALA A 88 -7.70 -27.57 17.32
CA ALA A 88 -7.89 -28.81 16.57
C ALA A 88 -6.83 -29.88 16.90
N LEU A 89 -5.71 -29.49 17.53
CA LEU A 89 -4.65 -30.42 17.88
C LEU A 89 -5.03 -31.31 19.04
N THR A 90 -5.67 -30.77 20.07
CA THR A 90 -6.16 -31.52 21.23
C THR A 90 -7.64 -31.83 21.13
N GLY A 91 -8.39 -31.16 20.24
CA GLY A 91 -9.82 -31.31 20.11
C GLY A 91 -10.63 -30.59 21.18
N GLU A 92 -9.98 -29.91 22.12
CA GLU A 92 -10.64 -29.22 23.21
C GLU A 92 -10.09 -27.80 23.40
N GLY A 93 -10.98 -26.88 23.74
CA GLY A 93 -10.62 -25.51 24.05
C GLY A 93 -10.24 -24.66 22.85
N GLU A 94 -9.70 -23.51 23.14
CA GLU A 94 -9.26 -22.52 22.16
C GLU A 94 -7.85 -22.05 22.52
N PHE A 95 -7.11 -21.61 21.52
CA PHE A 95 -5.85 -20.92 21.78
C PHE A 95 -5.77 -19.61 20.99
N GLY A 96 -4.97 -18.69 21.51
CA GLY A 96 -4.76 -17.40 20.88
C GLY A 96 -3.70 -17.50 19.77
N VAL A 97 -3.97 -16.82 18.67
CA VAL A 97 -3.05 -16.73 17.54
C VAL A 97 -2.69 -15.28 17.33
N THR A 98 -1.39 -15.01 17.18
CA THR A 98 -0.89 -13.70 16.81
C THR A 98 -0.01 -13.86 15.58
N LEU A 99 -0.38 -13.16 14.52
CA LEU A 99 0.34 -13.18 13.25
C LEU A 99 0.87 -11.78 12.97
N ASN A 100 2.16 -11.69 12.69
CA ASN A 100 2.82 -10.46 12.30
C ASN A 100 3.32 -10.62 10.88
N PHE A 101 3.05 -9.63 10.04
CA PHE A 101 3.37 -9.68 8.63
C PHE A 101 4.40 -8.61 8.29
N GLN A 102 5.49 -9.00 7.64
CA GLN A 102 6.54 -8.08 7.21
C GLN A 102 6.75 -8.14 5.69
N SER A 103 6.25 -9.19 5.05
CA SER A 103 6.33 -9.35 3.61
C SER A 103 5.13 -10.16 3.12
N LEU A 104 4.94 -10.19 1.81
CA LEU A 104 3.87 -11.02 1.22
C LEU A 104 4.06 -12.51 1.50
N GLU A 105 5.29 -12.95 1.65
CA GLU A 105 5.57 -14.36 1.96
C GLU A 105 5.02 -14.78 3.31
N ASP A 106 4.86 -13.83 4.22
CA ASP A 106 4.33 -14.12 5.56
C ASP A 106 2.85 -14.51 5.54
N PHE A 107 2.15 -14.27 4.43
CA PHE A 107 0.77 -14.73 4.24
C PHE A 107 0.71 -16.17 3.73
N GLY A 108 1.83 -16.76 3.36
CA GLY A 108 1.89 -18.12 2.89
C GLY A 108 1.76 -19.14 4.01
N PRO A 109 1.37 -20.38 3.68
CA PRO A 109 1.17 -21.41 4.70
C PRO A 109 2.44 -21.79 5.45
N GLU A 110 3.60 -21.67 4.84
CA GLU A 110 4.88 -21.99 5.49
C GLU A 110 5.17 -21.06 6.67
N ALA A 111 4.83 -19.79 6.52
CA ALA A 111 5.04 -18.79 7.57
C ALA A 111 4.11 -19.03 8.77
N LEU A 112 2.93 -19.59 8.53
CA LEU A 112 1.96 -19.88 9.59
C LEU A 112 2.38 -21.05 10.48
N ILE A 113 3.25 -21.91 9.97
CA ILE A 113 3.71 -23.11 10.70
C ILE A 113 4.91 -22.80 11.61
N ARG A 114 5.60 -21.70 11.35
CA ARG A 114 6.81 -21.30 12.11
C ARG A 114 6.51 -20.91 13.54
#